data_b06086c6638d1e538ba982963f47b046
#
_entry.id   b06086c6638d1e538ba982963f47b046
#
_cell.length_a   1.000
_cell.length_b   1.000
_cell.length_c   1.000
_cell.angle_alpha   90.00
_cell.angle_beta   90.00
_cell.angle_gamma   90.00
#
_symmetry.space_group_name_H-M   'P 1'
#
loop_
_entity.id
_entity.type
_entity.pdbx_description
1 polymer ?
#
loop_
_entity_poly.entity_id
_entity_poly.type
_entity_poly.pdbx_seq_one_letter_code
_entity_poly.pdbx_strand_id
1 'polypeptide(L)'
;PHYAQAIPAELVKPNSRKIFKLEENTHPYAAITEDAARVEKNGSEVHVYMTSIRSHFKPDNIEGIEVGDVVYFHVTNLEQDWDTPHGFAMYGANNSELLVMPGATKTLRWEAKRVGVFPFYCTDFCSALHQEMQGYVRVSPKGSGVPLKYWTGVQE
;
A
#
# COMPACT_ATOMS: atom_id res chain seq x y z
N PRO A 1 5.41 7.21 -23.04
CA PRO A 1 6.04 7.94 -21.94
C PRO A 1 7.53 7.99 -22.04
N HIS A 2 8.04 8.96 -21.40
CA HIS A 2 9.47 9.28 -21.46
C HIS A 2 10.37 8.18 -20.96
N TYR A 3 9.90 7.42 -20.01
CA TYR A 3 10.71 6.35 -19.42
C TYR A 3 11.08 5.29 -20.43
N ALA A 4 10.13 4.89 -21.28
CA ALA A 4 10.39 3.87 -22.26
C ALA A 4 11.50 4.29 -23.25
N GLN A 5 11.59 5.58 -23.50
CA GLN A 5 12.60 6.12 -24.42
C GLN A 5 13.99 6.20 -23.80
N ALA A 6 14.04 6.27 -22.47
CA ALA A 6 15.30 6.36 -21.75
C ALA A 6 15.92 5.00 -21.42
N ILE A 7 15.20 3.91 -21.68
CA ILE A 7 15.65 2.56 -21.35
C ILE A 7 16.40 1.97 -22.55
N PRO A 8 17.51 1.25 -22.31
CA PRO A 8 18.15 0.49 -23.38
C PRO A 8 17.17 -0.45 -24.06
N ALA A 9 17.31 -0.62 -25.37
CA ALA A 9 16.37 -1.39 -26.18
C ALA A 9 16.16 -2.81 -25.65
N GLU A 10 17.19 -3.44 -25.13
CA GLU A 10 17.10 -4.81 -24.60
C GLU A 10 16.20 -4.90 -23.38
N LEU A 11 16.00 -3.81 -22.66
CA LEU A 11 15.12 -3.78 -21.50
C LEU A 11 13.64 -3.51 -21.86
N VAL A 12 13.40 -3.17 -23.12
CA VAL A 12 12.04 -2.87 -23.58
C VAL A 12 11.35 -4.14 -24.08
N LYS A 13 12.08 -5.21 -24.27
CA LYS A 13 11.49 -6.49 -24.68
C LYS A 13 10.59 -7.04 -23.60
N PRO A 14 9.53 -7.78 -23.96
CA PRO A 14 8.56 -8.28 -22.97
C PRO A 14 9.21 -8.97 -21.77
N ASN A 15 10.20 -9.80 -21.99
CA ASN A 15 10.84 -10.53 -20.88
C ASN A 15 11.77 -9.65 -20.05
N SER A 16 12.30 -8.60 -20.63
CA SER A 16 13.25 -7.75 -19.94
C SER A 16 12.58 -6.56 -19.27
N ARG A 17 11.25 -6.43 -19.39
CA ARG A 17 10.53 -5.39 -18.67
C ARG A 17 10.42 -5.67 -17.19
N LYS A 18 10.57 -6.91 -16.80
CA LYS A 18 10.56 -7.29 -15.39
C LYS A 18 11.93 -6.99 -14.80
N ILE A 19 12.08 -5.78 -14.33
CA ILE A 19 13.36 -5.31 -13.80
C ILE A 19 13.56 -5.80 -12.37
N PHE A 20 12.48 -5.98 -11.64
CA PHE A 20 12.54 -6.34 -10.23
C PHE A 20 12.13 -7.79 -10.03
N LYS A 21 12.89 -8.46 -9.20
CA LYS A 21 12.55 -9.80 -8.74
C LYS A 21 12.05 -9.67 -7.32
N LEU A 22 10.74 -9.71 -7.16
CA LEU A 22 10.12 -9.48 -5.86
C LEU A 22 10.57 -10.49 -4.82
N GLU A 23 10.84 -11.71 -5.24
CA GLU A 23 11.33 -12.76 -4.33
C GLU A 23 12.72 -12.46 -3.79
N GLU A 24 13.44 -11.54 -4.41
CA GLU A 24 14.75 -11.10 -3.93
C GLU A 24 14.68 -9.85 -3.07
N ASN A 25 13.47 -9.33 -2.84
CA ASN A 25 13.29 -8.17 -2.00
C ASN A 25 13.60 -8.54 -0.55
N THR A 26 14.65 -7.92 -0.01
CA THR A 26 15.11 -8.20 1.34
C THR A 26 14.58 -7.21 2.37
N HIS A 27 13.70 -6.29 1.98
CA HIS A 27 13.13 -5.34 2.92
C HIS A 27 12.35 -6.10 3.99
N PRO A 28 12.61 -5.82 5.28
CA PRO A 28 12.03 -6.61 6.37
C PRO A 28 10.50 -6.57 6.44
N TYR A 29 9.88 -5.56 5.88
CA TYR A 29 8.43 -5.41 5.92
C TYR A 29 7.77 -5.62 4.55
N ALA A 30 8.48 -6.18 3.60
CA ALA A 30 7.92 -6.39 2.27
C ALA A 30 6.89 -7.52 2.27
N ALA A 31 5.78 -7.30 1.57
CA ALA A 31 4.84 -8.37 1.22
C ALA A 31 5.07 -8.66 -0.26
N ILE A 32 5.75 -9.75 -0.57
CA ILE A 32 6.20 -10.03 -1.93
C ILE A 32 5.14 -10.71 -2.80
N THR A 33 3.99 -11.03 -2.21
CA THR A 33 2.82 -11.53 -2.95
C THR A 33 1.59 -10.90 -2.33
N GLU A 34 0.47 -10.90 -3.06
CA GLU A 34 -0.78 -10.41 -2.50
C GLU A 34 -1.26 -11.25 -1.33
N ASP A 35 -0.95 -12.54 -1.33
CA ASP A 35 -1.33 -13.42 -0.23
C ASP A 35 -0.58 -13.11 1.05
N ALA A 36 0.54 -12.42 0.96
CA ALA A 36 1.30 -12.00 2.14
C ALA A 36 0.75 -10.71 2.76
N ALA A 37 -0.19 -10.05 2.13
CA ALA A 37 -0.81 -8.84 2.65
C ALA A 37 -1.60 -9.18 3.91
N ARG A 38 -1.40 -8.38 4.97
CA ARG A 38 -2.02 -8.67 6.26
C ARG A 38 -1.92 -7.48 7.19
N VAL A 39 -2.65 -7.56 8.30
CA VAL A 39 -2.57 -6.57 9.37
C VAL A 39 -2.24 -7.31 10.66
N GLU A 40 -1.26 -6.80 11.38
CA GLU A 40 -0.86 -7.34 12.67
C GLU A 40 -0.96 -6.23 13.71
N LYS A 41 -1.61 -6.54 14.82
CA LYS A 41 -1.78 -5.59 15.91
C LYS A 41 -1.17 -6.17 17.17
N ASN A 42 -0.30 -5.39 17.81
CA ASN A 42 0.34 -5.76 19.06
C ASN A 42 0.20 -4.56 20.01
N GLY A 43 -0.74 -4.67 20.92
CA GLY A 43 -1.08 -3.54 21.79
C GLY A 43 -1.65 -2.39 20.96
N SER A 44 -1.03 -1.25 21.04
CA SER A 44 -1.43 -0.05 20.25
C SER A 44 -0.59 0.14 18.99
N GLU A 45 0.29 -0.79 18.67
CA GLU A 45 1.10 -0.73 17.47
C GLU A 45 0.49 -1.64 16.41
N VAL A 46 0.22 -1.08 15.25
CA VAL A 46 -0.44 -1.80 14.15
C VAL A 46 0.46 -1.74 12.93
N HIS A 47 0.73 -2.89 12.34
CA HIS A 47 1.49 -2.99 11.10
C HIS A 47 0.60 -3.50 9.99
N VAL A 48 0.47 -2.72 8.95
CA VAL A 48 -0.28 -3.08 7.75
C VAL A 48 0.74 -3.44 6.68
N TYR A 49 0.78 -4.69 6.31
CA TYR A 49 1.63 -5.17 5.21
C TYR A 49 0.77 -5.15 3.96
N MET A 50 0.90 -4.08 3.20
CA MET A 50 0.01 -3.77 2.10
C MET A 50 0.72 -3.97 0.77
N THR A 51 0.00 -4.53 -0.17
CA THR A 51 0.49 -4.62 -1.54
C THR A 51 -0.25 -3.62 -2.42
N SER A 52 0.45 -3.17 -3.44
CA SER A 52 -0.05 -2.22 -4.41
C SER A 52 0.22 -2.77 -5.79
N ILE A 53 -0.83 -2.98 -6.54
CA ILE A 53 -0.75 -3.41 -7.93
C ILE A 53 -1.95 -2.79 -8.64
N ARG A 54 -1.78 -2.46 -9.90
CA ARG A 54 -2.85 -1.88 -10.70
C ARG A 54 -4.07 -2.79 -10.64
N SER A 55 -5.14 -2.37 -10.13
CA SER A 55 -5.64 -1.06 -9.76
C SER A 55 -6.22 -1.08 -8.34
N HIS A 56 -5.55 -1.77 -7.43
CA HIS A 56 -6.02 -1.86 -6.05
C HIS A 56 -4.88 -2.01 -5.05
N PHE A 57 -5.19 -1.66 -3.81
CA PHE A 57 -4.38 -2.03 -2.65
C PHE A 57 -4.98 -3.27 -1.99
N LYS A 58 -4.12 -4.08 -1.40
CA LYS A 58 -4.58 -5.22 -0.61
C LYS A 58 -3.87 -5.22 0.74
N PRO A 59 -4.60 -5.16 1.87
CA PRO A 59 -6.05 -4.98 1.97
C PRO A 59 -6.47 -3.55 1.65
N ASP A 60 -7.72 -3.35 1.28
CA ASP A 60 -8.24 -2.00 1.06
C ASP A 60 -9.29 -1.59 2.10
N ASN A 61 -9.59 -2.45 3.05
CA ASN A 61 -10.47 -2.14 4.17
C ASN A 61 -9.89 -2.71 5.45
N ILE A 62 -9.82 -1.88 6.48
CA ILE A 62 -9.26 -2.26 7.77
C ILE A 62 -10.18 -1.72 8.86
N GLU A 63 -10.58 -2.57 9.81
CA GLU A 63 -11.30 -2.12 10.99
C GLU A 63 -10.73 -2.78 12.24
N GLY A 64 -11.07 -2.24 13.40
CA GLY A 64 -10.49 -2.72 14.65
C GLY A 64 -9.30 -1.87 15.11
N ILE A 65 -9.02 -0.80 14.39
CA ILE A 65 -8.08 0.21 14.85
C ILE A 65 -8.81 1.07 15.87
N GLU A 66 -8.14 1.42 16.95
CA GLU A 66 -8.72 2.23 18.01
C GLU A 66 -7.99 3.56 18.15
N VAL A 67 -8.69 4.53 18.69
CA VAL A 67 -8.07 5.83 18.97
C VAL A 67 -6.85 5.62 19.87
N GLY A 68 -5.73 6.21 19.48
CA GLY A 68 -4.46 6.03 20.17
C GLY A 68 -3.52 5.03 19.52
N ASP A 69 -4.03 4.21 18.61
CA ASP A 69 -3.18 3.28 17.87
C ASP A 69 -2.28 4.01 16.90
N VAL A 70 -1.07 3.50 16.76
CA VAL A 70 -0.11 3.97 15.76
C VAL A 70 -0.03 2.92 14.68
N VAL A 71 -0.31 3.33 13.45
CA VAL A 71 -0.40 2.41 12.31
C VAL A 71 0.78 2.67 11.38
N TYR A 72 1.48 1.61 11.04
CA TYR A 72 2.56 1.63 10.07
C TYR A 72 2.10 0.95 8.79
N PHE A 73 1.94 1.71 7.74
CA PHE A 73 1.58 1.18 6.43
C PHE A 73 2.87 0.86 5.68
N HIS A 74 3.16 -0.42 5.54
CA HIS A 74 4.32 -0.90 4.78
C HIS A 74 3.80 -1.27 3.39
N VAL A 75 3.98 -0.38 2.44
CA VAL A 75 3.42 -0.53 1.10
C VAL A 75 4.48 -1.09 0.17
N THR A 76 4.19 -2.24 -0.42
CA THR A 76 5.06 -2.88 -1.41
C THR A 76 4.40 -2.80 -2.78
N ASN A 77 5.10 -2.25 -3.74
CA ASN A 77 4.63 -2.16 -5.11
C ASN A 77 4.98 -3.47 -5.84
N LEU A 78 3.97 -4.23 -6.21
CA LEU A 78 4.14 -5.52 -6.87
C LEU A 78 4.23 -5.43 -8.38
N GLU A 79 4.20 -4.23 -8.94
CA GLU A 79 4.33 -4.07 -10.39
C GLU A 79 5.69 -4.58 -10.85
N GLN A 80 5.69 -5.20 -12.00
CA GLN A 80 6.92 -5.69 -12.62
C GLN A 80 7.46 -4.72 -13.66
N ASP A 81 6.61 -3.84 -14.15
CA ASP A 81 7.01 -2.81 -15.11
C ASP A 81 7.62 -1.63 -14.34
N TRP A 82 8.85 -1.32 -14.65
CA TRP A 82 9.62 -0.31 -13.93
C TRP A 82 8.99 1.10 -14.01
N ASP A 83 8.12 1.35 -14.97
CA ASP A 83 7.48 2.64 -15.16
C ASP A 83 6.08 2.71 -14.54
N THR A 84 5.77 1.84 -13.59
CA THR A 84 4.47 1.82 -12.92
C THR A 84 4.64 2.06 -11.41
N PRO A 85 5.00 3.28 -11.00
CA PRO A 85 5.05 3.59 -9.57
C PRO A 85 3.65 3.70 -9.00
N HIS A 86 3.54 3.55 -7.68
CA HIS A 86 2.31 3.79 -6.97
C HIS A 86 2.56 4.79 -5.85
N GLY A 87 1.70 5.79 -5.77
CA GLY A 87 1.72 6.67 -4.63
C GLY A 87 0.85 6.11 -3.51
N PHE A 88 1.06 6.58 -2.31
CA PHE A 88 0.22 6.23 -1.17
C PHE A 88 0.14 7.41 -0.23
N ALA A 89 -1.07 7.80 0.12
CA ALA A 89 -1.31 8.83 1.11
C ALA A 89 -2.47 8.43 2.00
N MET A 90 -2.40 8.84 3.26
CA MET A 90 -3.44 8.61 4.25
C MET A 90 -4.06 9.95 4.60
N TYR A 91 -5.39 10.00 4.60
CA TYR A 91 -6.13 11.19 4.97
C TYR A 91 -5.72 11.66 6.37
N GLY A 92 -5.38 12.93 6.48
CA GLY A 92 -4.98 13.51 7.76
C GLY A 92 -3.53 13.27 8.15
N ALA A 93 -2.75 12.58 7.34
CA ALA A 93 -1.33 12.42 7.57
C ALA A 93 -0.62 13.63 6.98
N ASN A 94 -0.05 14.46 7.82
CA ASN A 94 0.59 15.70 7.39
C ASN A 94 1.79 15.42 6.49
N ASN A 95 1.71 15.86 5.23
CA ASN A 95 2.82 15.79 4.27
C ASN A 95 3.43 14.40 4.13
N SER A 96 2.65 13.39 4.46
CA SER A 96 3.15 12.03 4.45
C SER A 96 2.53 11.28 3.29
N GLU A 97 3.10 11.47 2.13
CA GLU A 97 2.77 10.61 1.00
C GLU A 97 4.03 9.88 0.56
N LEU A 98 3.83 8.67 0.07
CA LEU A 98 4.91 7.83 -0.40
C LEU A 98 4.85 7.73 -1.90
N LEU A 99 6.01 7.70 -2.52
CA LEU A 99 6.15 7.26 -3.90
C LEU A 99 6.87 5.92 -3.84
N VAL A 100 6.19 4.87 -4.23
CA VAL A 100 6.71 3.51 -4.12
C VAL A 100 6.99 3.00 -5.52
N MET A 101 8.26 2.83 -5.83
CA MET A 101 8.69 2.34 -7.14
C MET A 101 8.42 0.83 -7.23
N PRO A 102 8.27 0.30 -8.45
CA PRO A 102 8.06 -1.14 -8.62
C PRO A 102 9.11 -1.96 -7.89
N GLY A 103 8.67 -2.95 -7.16
CA GLY A 103 9.53 -3.83 -6.35
C GLY A 103 9.97 -3.26 -5.03
N ALA A 104 9.70 -1.99 -4.76
CA ALA A 104 10.13 -1.34 -3.51
C ALA A 104 9.06 -1.45 -2.43
N THR A 105 9.49 -1.22 -1.19
CA THR A 105 8.60 -1.14 -0.03
C THR A 105 8.95 0.12 0.74
N LYS A 106 7.93 0.87 1.09
CA LYS A 106 8.10 2.08 1.92
C LYS A 106 7.04 2.10 3.01
N THR A 107 7.35 2.80 4.09
CA THR A 107 6.50 2.86 5.28
C THR A 107 6.01 4.27 5.54
N LEU A 108 4.71 4.38 5.81
CA LEU A 108 4.07 5.61 6.28
C LEU A 108 3.54 5.35 7.69
N ARG A 109 3.90 6.22 8.62
CA ARG A 109 3.39 6.15 10.00
C ARG A 109 2.19 7.07 10.14
N TRP A 110 1.12 6.54 10.73
CA TRP A 110 -0.11 7.30 10.95
C TRP A 110 -0.66 7.02 12.34
N GLU A 111 -1.03 8.06 13.05
CA GLU A 111 -1.61 7.93 14.38
C GLU A 111 -3.11 8.12 14.31
N ALA A 112 -3.87 7.18 14.84
CA ALA A 112 -5.33 7.26 14.87
C ALA A 112 -5.77 8.15 16.01
N LYS A 113 -6.07 9.42 15.72
CA LYS A 113 -6.34 10.42 16.74
C LYS A 113 -7.81 10.58 17.08
N ARG A 114 -8.70 10.11 16.22
CA ARG A 114 -10.14 10.27 16.42
C ARG A 114 -10.92 9.16 15.74
N VAL A 115 -12.15 8.96 16.22
CA VAL A 115 -13.09 8.00 15.64
C VAL A 115 -13.51 8.47 14.26
N GLY A 116 -13.67 7.54 13.35
CA GLY A 116 -14.18 7.83 12.01
C GLY A 116 -13.72 6.84 10.97
N VAL A 117 -14.00 7.17 9.73
CA VAL A 117 -13.56 6.42 8.56
C VAL A 117 -12.60 7.31 7.79
N PHE A 118 -11.38 6.82 7.60
CA PHE A 118 -10.31 7.59 6.99
C PHE A 118 -9.84 6.91 5.71
N PRO A 119 -9.91 7.60 4.57
CA PRO A 119 -9.45 7.01 3.33
C PRO A 119 -7.95 7.05 3.18
N PHE A 120 -7.40 6.06 2.47
CA PHE A 120 -6.07 6.12 1.90
C PHE A 120 -6.20 5.92 0.39
N TYR A 121 -5.24 6.41 -0.35
CA TYR A 121 -5.40 6.45 -1.80
C TYR A 121 -4.05 6.55 -2.51
N CYS A 122 -4.07 6.18 -3.78
CA CYS A 122 -2.92 6.34 -4.66
C CYS A 122 -2.83 7.80 -5.10
N THR A 123 -1.68 8.41 -4.91
CA THR A 123 -1.45 9.81 -5.26
C THR A 123 -0.83 9.99 -6.63
N ASP A 124 -0.40 8.90 -7.26
CA ASP A 124 0.26 8.95 -8.55
C ASP A 124 -0.67 8.46 -9.64
N PHE A 125 -0.52 9.00 -10.84
CA PHE A 125 -1.34 8.59 -11.97
C PHE A 125 -0.73 7.34 -12.60
N CYS A 126 -1.16 6.18 -12.13
CA CYS A 126 -0.57 4.91 -12.54
C CYS A 126 -1.40 4.14 -13.57
N SER A 127 -2.65 4.52 -13.78
CA SER A 127 -3.50 3.86 -14.76
C SER A 127 -4.80 4.63 -14.95
N ALA A 128 -5.60 4.22 -15.93
CA ALA A 128 -6.93 4.79 -16.14
C ALA A 128 -7.86 4.51 -14.95
N LEU A 129 -7.54 3.51 -14.14
CA LEU A 129 -8.31 3.15 -12.95
C LEU A 129 -7.71 3.73 -11.67
N HIS A 130 -6.86 4.73 -11.81
CA HIS A 130 -6.20 5.38 -10.69
C HIS A 130 -7.16 5.75 -9.56
N GLN A 131 -8.32 6.28 -9.90
CA GLN A 131 -9.30 6.73 -8.92
C GLN A 131 -9.88 5.59 -8.09
N GLU A 132 -9.74 4.37 -8.54
CA GLU A 132 -10.24 3.21 -7.81
C GLU A 132 -9.22 2.64 -6.83
N MET A 133 -7.99 3.16 -6.87
CA MET A 133 -6.97 2.73 -5.92
C MET A 133 -7.12 3.50 -4.62
N GLN A 134 -8.07 3.06 -3.82
CA GLN A 134 -8.32 3.64 -2.51
C GLN A 134 -8.84 2.59 -1.57
N GLY A 135 -8.76 2.90 -0.29
CA GLY A 135 -9.29 2.05 0.74
C GLY A 135 -9.62 2.87 1.97
N TYR A 136 -9.99 2.18 3.03
CA TYR A 136 -10.51 2.85 4.23
C TYR A 136 -10.03 2.17 5.49
N VAL A 137 -9.73 2.99 6.49
CA VAL A 137 -9.47 2.54 7.86
C VAL A 137 -10.62 3.04 8.73
N ARG A 138 -11.24 2.14 9.47
CA ARG A 138 -12.28 2.48 10.44
C ARG A 138 -11.66 2.52 11.82
N VAL A 139 -11.74 3.67 12.46
CA VAL A 139 -11.20 3.88 13.80
C VAL A 139 -12.36 3.90 14.79
N SER A 140 -12.29 3.02 15.77
CA SER A 140 -13.27 2.88 16.84
C SER A 140 -12.78 3.56 18.12
N PRO A 141 -13.69 3.85 19.06
CA PRO A 141 -13.27 4.41 20.34
C PRO A 141 -12.28 3.52 21.06
N LYS A 142 -11.37 4.11 21.79
CA LYS A 142 -10.40 3.37 22.60
C LYS A 142 -11.13 2.46 23.57
N GLY A 143 -10.71 1.20 23.63
CA GLY A 143 -11.31 0.23 24.52
C GLY A 143 -12.64 -0.36 24.04
N SER A 144 -13.07 -0.05 22.82
CA SER A 144 -14.34 -0.53 22.29
C SER A 144 -14.36 -2.03 22.03
N GLY A 145 -13.20 -2.66 21.87
CA GLY A 145 -13.13 -4.10 21.68
C GLY A 145 -13.57 -4.57 20.29
N VAL A 146 -13.67 -3.67 19.32
CA VAL A 146 -13.97 -4.07 17.95
C VAL A 146 -12.83 -4.95 17.44
N PRO A 147 -13.11 -6.16 16.96
CA PRO A 147 -12.06 -7.06 16.52
C PRO A 147 -11.35 -6.55 15.27
N LEU A 148 -10.06 -6.83 15.19
CA LEU A 148 -9.28 -6.52 14.02
C LEU A 148 -9.80 -7.33 12.84
N LYS A 149 -10.11 -6.65 11.75
CA LYS A 149 -10.59 -7.28 10.54
C LYS A 149 -10.06 -6.50 9.34
N TYR A 150 -9.67 -7.22 8.31
CA TYR A 150 -9.20 -6.59 7.08
C TYR A 150 -9.61 -7.45 5.89
N TRP A 151 -9.90 -6.77 4.79
CA TRP A 151 -10.32 -7.47 3.57
C TRP A 151 -10.06 -6.59 2.36
N THR A 152 -10.20 -7.18 1.19
CA THR A 152 -10.13 -6.48 -0.08
C THR A 152 -11.51 -6.49 -0.70
N GLY A 153 -12.06 -5.28 -0.89
CA GLY A 153 -13.40 -5.12 -1.45
C GLY A 153 -13.42 -4.98 -2.97
N VAL A 154 -12.26 -4.70 -3.55
CA VAL A 154 -12.17 -4.55 -5.01
C VAL A 154 -12.21 -5.93 -5.66
N GLN A 155 -13.01 -6.06 -6.69
CA GLN A 155 -13.12 -7.31 -7.43
C GLN A 155 -11.88 -7.53 -8.29
N GLU A 156 -11.41 -8.74 -8.24
CA GLU A 156 -10.23 -9.13 -9.00
C GLU A 156 -10.59 -9.83 -10.30
#